data_75fea685e5e419f5dbb67e2335662201
#
_entry.id   75fea685e5e419f5dbb67e2335662201
#
_cell.length_a   1.000
_cell.length_b   1.000
_cell.length_c   1.000
_cell.angle_alpha   90.00
_cell.angle_beta   90.00
_cell.angle_gamma   90.00
#
_symmetry.space_group_name_H-M   'P 1'
#
loop_
_entity.id
_entity.type
_entity.pdbx_description
1 polymer ?
#
loop_
_entity_poly.entity_id
_entity_poly.type
_entity_poly.pdbx_seq_one_letter_code
_entity_poly.pdbx_strand_id
1 'polypeptide(L)'
;MAKKSLVNRQARREELVSRYAGRRAELKRLVAHPDTDPGVRADAVRQLSRLPRDSSPARLRSRDQIDGRPRGVLTRFGLSRVRFRELALRGELPGVRKASW
;
A
#
# COMPACT_ATOMS: atom_id res chain seq x y z
N MET A 1 19.27 3.92 4.07
CA MET A 1 18.15 4.86 3.77
C MET A 1 17.67 4.71 2.33
N ALA A 2 16.38 4.79 2.12
CA ALA A 2 15.84 4.79 0.77
C ALA A 2 16.07 6.14 0.08
N LYS A 3 16.25 6.12 -1.24
CA LYS A 3 16.36 7.34 -2.02
C LYS A 3 15.05 8.13 -1.94
N LYS A 4 15.15 9.45 -1.90
CA LYS A 4 13.99 10.34 -1.87
C LYS A 4 13.06 10.10 -3.06
N SER A 5 13.60 9.77 -4.23
CA SER A 5 12.83 9.45 -5.43
C SER A 5 11.92 8.23 -5.23
N LEU A 6 12.38 7.22 -4.50
CA LEU A 6 11.59 6.03 -4.19
C LEU A 6 10.45 6.33 -3.22
N VAL A 7 10.72 7.17 -2.22
CA VAL A 7 9.69 7.62 -1.26
C VAL A 7 8.62 8.46 -1.97
N ASN A 8 9.04 9.37 -2.85
CA ASN A 8 8.12 10.19 -3.64
C ASN A 8 7.27 9.35 -4.59
N ARG A 9 7.87 8.32 -5.19
CA ARG A 9 7.14 7.37 -6.05
C ARG A 9 6.07 6.62 -5.25
N GLN A 10 6.39 6.21 -4.04
CA GLN A 10 5.43 5.55 -3.16
C GLN A 10 4.25 6.49 -2.83
N ALA A 11 4.52 7.74 -2.49
CA ALA A 11 3.50 8.74 -2.20
C ALA A 11 2.57 8.96 -3.41
N ARG A 12 3.14 9.01 -4.62
CA ARG A 12 2.38 9.14 -5.86
C ARG A 12 1.47 7.93 -6.09
N ARG A 13 1.98 6.72 -5.83
CA ARG A 13 1.17 5.49 -5.93
C ARG A 13 0.02 5.50 -4.95
N GLU A 14 0.24 5.93 -3.72
CA GLU A 14 -0.81 6.04 -2.71
C GLU A 14 -1.92 6.98 -3.16
N GLU A 15 -1.55 8.13 -3.72
CA GLU A 15 -2.50 9.09 -4.27
C GLU A 15 -3.32 8.49 -5.42
N LEU A 16 -2.67 7.83 -6.37
CA LEU A 16 -3.35 7.19 -7.51
C LEU A 16 -4.25 6.05 -7.07
N VAL A 17 -3.81 5.22 -6.13
CA VAL A 17 -4.63 4.13 -5.60
C VAL A 17 -5.88 4.68 -4.94
N SER A 18 -5.76 5.73 -4.14
CA SER A 18 -6.89 6.38 -3.49
C SER A 18 -7.87 6.97 -4.51
N ARG A 19 -7.33 7.65 -5.54
CA ARG A 19 -8.13 8.30 -6.58
C ARG A 19 -8.95 7.30 -7.40
N TYR A 20 -8.38 6.15 -7.74
CA TYR A 20 -9.01 5.15 -8.59
C TYR A 20 -9.66 3.99 -7.83
N ALA A 21 -9.65 4.02 -6.50
CA ALA A 21 -10.15 2.92 -5.67
C ALA A 21 -11.61 2.58 -5.97
N GLY A 22 -12.49 3.58 -6.00
CA GLY A 22 -13.92 3.40 -6.29
C GLY A 22 -14.15 2.86 -7.70
N ARG A 23 -13.46 3.43 -8.67
CA ARG A 23 -13.58 3.00 -10.08
C ARG A 23 -13.12 1.55 -10.27
N ARG A 24 -11.99 1.18 -9.67
CA ARG A 24 -11.49 -0.20 -9.73
C ARG A 24 -12.44 -1.19 -9.08
N ALA A 25 -12.98 -0.85 -7.91
CA ALA A 25 -13.92 -1.70 -7.19
C ALA A 25 -15.18 -1.96 -8.02
N GLU A 26 -15.72 -0.93 -8.64
CA GLU A 26 -16.89 -1.01 -9.51
C GLU A 26 -16.63 -1.92 -10.71
N LEU A 27 -15.52 -1.71 -11.41
CA LEU A 27 -15.16 -2.51 -12.58
C LEU A 27 -14.90 -3.97 -12.23
N LYS A 28 -14.21 -4.23 -11.11
CA LYS A 28 -13.97 -5.60 -10.64
C LYS A 28 -15.25 -6.29 -10.26
N ARG A 29 -16.21 -5.58 -9.66
CA ARG A 29 -17.51 -6.13 -9.33
C ARG A 29 -18.26 -6.57 -10.59
N LEU A 30 -18.24 -5.74 -11.63
CA LEU A 30 -18.87 -6.07 -12.92
C LEU A 30 -18.24 -7.31 -13.56
N VAL A 31 -16.92 -7.43 -13.51
CA VAL A 31 -16.21 -8.59 -14.07
C VAL A 31 -16.54 -9.88 -13.30
N ALA A 32 -16.59 -9.79 -11.97
CA ALA A 32 -16.76 -10.97 -11.10
C ALA A 32 -18.22 -11.44 -10.96
N HIS A 33 -19.19 -10.56 -11.19
CA HIS A 33 -20.60 -10.87 -11.00
C HIS A 33 -21.09 -11.89 -12.04
N PRO A 34 -21.76 -12.98 -11.64
CA PRO A 34 -22.17 -14.03 -12.59
C PRO A 34 -23.26 -13.59 -13.57
N ASP A 35 -24.11 -12.64 -13.18
CA ASP A 35 -25.22 -12.16 -14.00
C ASP A 35 -24.84 -11.01 -14.96
N THR A 36 -23.57 -10.63 -14.99
CA THR A 36 -23.10 -9.56 -15.88
C THR A 36 -23.16 -10.01 -17.34
N ASP A 37 -23.74 -9.17 -18.21
CA ASP A 37 -23.75 -9.38 -19.64
C ASP A 37 -22.30 -9.54 -20.16
N PRO A 38 -22.03 -10.53 -21.05
CA PRO A 38 -20.69 -10.71 -21.61
C PRO A 38 -20.10 -9.48 -22.28
N GLY A 39 -20.91 -8.67 -22.95
CA GLY A 39 -20.48 -7.41 -23.56
C GLY A 39 -20.03 -6.39 -22.53
N VAL A 40 -20.80 -6.22 -21.47
CA VAL A 40 -20.47 -5.31 -20.36
C VAL A 40 -19.23 -5.79 -19.63
N ARG A 41 -19.08 -7.09 -19.42
CA ARG A 41 -17.90 -7.69 -18.79
C ARG A 41 -16.63 -7.42 -19.61
N ALA A 42 -16.69 -7.61 -20.92
CA ALA A 42 -15.56 -7.35 -21.81
C ALA A 42 -15.15 -5.87 -21.79
N ASP A 43 -16.11 -4.95 -21.77
CA ASP A 43 -15.85 -3.52 -21.64
C ASP A 43 -15.20 -3.17 -20.30
N ALA A 44 -15.68 -3.78 -19.21
CA ALA A 44 -15.11 -3.57 -17.88
C ALA A 44 -13.64 -4.02 -17.82
N VAL A 45 -13.32 -5.17 -18.41
CA VAL A 45 -11.92 -5.65 -18.50
C VAL A 45 -11.05 -4.68 -19.28
N ARG A 46 -11.55 -4.17 -20.40
CA ARG A 46 -10.82 -3.16 -21.19
C ARG A 46 -10.56 -1.88 -20.41
N GLN A 47 -11.55 -1.39 -19.69
CA GLN A 47 -11.42 -0.19 -18.86
C GLN A 47 -10.41 -0.40 -17.71
N LEU A 48 -10.42 -1.57 -17.07
CA LEU A 48 -9.41 -1.92 -16.06
C LEU A 48 -8.00 -1.89 -16.63
N SER A 49 -7.82 -2.41 -17.85
CA SER A 49 -6.52 -2.42 -18.52
C SER A 49 -6.01 -1.03 -18.86
N ARG A 50 -6.93 -0.08 -19.07
CA ARG A 50 -6.58 1.31 -19.40
C ARG A 50 -6.23 2.18 -18.19
N LEU A 51 -6.57 1.74 -16.99
CA LEU A 51 -6.24 2.47 -15.77
C LEU A 51 -4.72 2.52 -15.58
N PRO A 52 -4.18 3.60 -14.96
CA PRO A 52 -2.75 3.69 -14.68
C PRO A 52 -2.29 2.48 -13.87
N ARG A 53 -1.14 1.92 -14.23
CA ARG A 53 -0.60 0.73 -13.53
C ARG A 53 -0.34 1.03 -12.06
N ASP A 54 0.13 2.23 -11.74
CA ASP A 54 0.40 2.66 -10.37
C ASP A 54 -0.86 2.91 -9.53
N SER A 55 -2.05 2.81 -10.12
CA SER A 55 -3.32 2.86 -9.39
C SER A 55 -3.68 1.50 -8.75
N SER A 56 -2.91 0.46 -9.01
CA SER A 56 -3.15 -0.87 -8.42
C SER A 56 -2.67 -0.91 -6.98
N PRO A 57 -3.54 -1.32 -6.01
CA PRO A 57 -3.11 -1.44 -4.61
C PRO A 57 -2.01 -2.48 -4.40
N ALA A 58 -1.87 -3.45 -5.30
CA ALA A 58 -0.81 -4.47 -5.23
C ALA A 58 0.60 -3.87 -5.35
N ARG A 59 0.73 -2.67 -5.90
CA ARG A 59 2.01 -1.97 -6.04
C ARG A 59 2.41 -1.16 -4.82
N LEU A 60 1.50 -0.98 -3.87
CA LEU A 60 1.81 -0.31 -2.61
C LEU A 60 2.71 -1.18 -1.75
N ARG A 61 3.65 -0.54 -1.08
CA ARG A 61 4.55 -1.21 -0.16
C ARG A 61 4.62 -0.43 1.14
N SER A 62 4.49 -1.11 2.26
CA SER A 62 4.71 -0.50 3.57
C SER A 62 6.17 -0.08 3.69
N ARG A 63 6.42 1.17 4.07
CA ARG A 63 7.76 1.72 4.25
C ARG A 63 7.88 2.38 5.61
N ASP A 64 9.11 2.36 6.13
CA ASP A 64 9.44 3.10 7.35
C ASP A 64 9.16 4.60 7.16
N GLN A 65 8.54 5.22 8.14
CA GLN A 65 8.19 6.64 8.08
C GLN A 65 9.42 7.55 8.18
N ILE A 66 10.50 7.05 8.78
CA ILE A 66 11.72 7.84 9.03
C ILE A 66 12.68 7.75 7.84
N ASP A 67 13.06 6.51 7.46
CA ASP A 67 14.09 6.31 6.43
C ASP A 67 13.56 5.68 5.12
N GLY A 68 12.28 5.33 5.06
CA GLY A 68 11.67 4.80 3.85
C GLY A 68 12.04 3.36 3.53
N ARG A 69 12.61 2.61 4.47
CA ARG A 69 12.99 1.21 4.26
C ARG A 69 11.76 0.37 3.91
N PRO A 70 11.78 -0.42 2.80
CA PRO A 70 10.61 -1.20 2.38
C PRO A 70 10.52 -2.59 3.00
N ARG A 71 11.51 -3.01 3.80
CA ARG A 71 11.57 -4.34 4.39
C ARG A 71 11.58 -4.27 5.91
N GLY A 72 11.04 -5.32 6.53
CA GLY A 72 11.04 -5.44 7.98
C GLY A 72 10.21 -4.35 8.68
N VAL A 73 9.14 -3.88 8.03
CA VAL A 73 8.29 -2.82 8.57
C VAL A 73 7.23 -3.41 9.49
N LEU A 74 7.15 -2.87 10.70
CA LEU A 74 6.08 -3.15 11.64
C LEU A 74 4.94 -2.16 11.37
N THR A 75 3.94 -2.58 10.62
CA THR A 75 2.86 -1.70 10.15
C THR A 75 2.13 -1.00 11.30
N ARG A 76 2.01 -1.66 12.43
CA ARG A 76 1.40 -1.09 13.63
C ARG A 76 2.06 0.21 14.07
N PHE A 77 3.38 0.31 13.92
CA PHE A 77 4.16 1.47 14.34
C PHE A 77 4.60 2.35 13.15
N GLY A 78 4.48 1.84 11.93
CA GLY A 78 4.99 2.54 10.76
C GLY A 78 6.52 2.64 10.72
N LEU A 79 7.21 1.75 11.41
CA LEU A 79 8.66 1.76 11.57
C LEU A 79 9.26 0.42 11.14
N SER A 80 10.49 0.47 10.59
CA SER A 80 11.26 -0.75 10.36
C SER A 80 11.72 -1.34 11.70
N ARG A 81 12.06 -2.63 11.70
CA ARG A 81 12.56 -3.32 12.90
C ARG A 81 13.77 -2.60 13.53
N VAL A 82 14.63 -2.02 12.70
CA VAL A 82 15.84 -1.30 13.17
C VAL A 82 15.43 -0.03 13.88
N ARG A 83 14.58 0.80 13.28
CA ARG A 83 14.10 2.04 13.90
C ARG A 83 13.22 1.78 15.11
N PHE A 84 12.39 0.75 15.04
CA PHE A 84 11.58 0.33 16.19
C PHE A 84 12.45 0.03 17.40
N ARG A 85 13.52 -0.75 17.22
CA ARG A 85 14.43 -1.06 18.31
C ARG A 85 15.09 0.18 18.87
N GLU A 86 15.59 1.06 18.02
CA GLU A 86 16.23 2.31 18.44
C GLU A 86 15.31 3.19 19.28
N LEU A 87 14.09 3.43 18.78
CA LEU A 87 13.12 4.27 19.46
C LEU A 87 12.58 3.63 20.74
N ALA A 88 12.41 2.31 20.74
CA ALA A 88 11.99 1.59 21.95
C ALA A 88 13.03 1.69 23.06
N LEU A 89 14.33 1.56 22.71
CA LEU A 89 15.42 1.68 23.69
C LEU A 89 15.57 3.10 24.21
N ARG A 90 15.18 4.11 23.43
CA ARG A 90 15.17 5.51 23.87
C ARG A 90 13.94 5.87 24.71
N GLY A 91 12.98 4.94 24.84
CA GLY A 91 11.74 5.20 25.58
C GLY A 91 10.72 6.06 24.84
N GLU A 92 10.87 6.24 23.52
CA GLU A 92 9.98 7.07 22.70
C GLU A 92 8.70 6.36 22.26
N LEU A 93 8.61 5.05 22.49
CA LEU A 93 7.42 4.25 22.19
C LEU A 93 6.70 3.86 23.47
N PRO A 94 5.56 4.54 23.79
CA PRO A 94 4.86 4.26 25.04
C PRO A 94 4.28 2.83 25.05
N GLY A 95 4.40 2.16 26.21
CA GLY A 95 3.90 0.81 26.41
C GLY A 95 4.76 -0.30 25.84
N VAL A 96 5.83 0.02 25.12
CA VAL A 96 6.77 -0.97 24.58
C VAL A 96 7.83 -1.28 25.63
N ARG A 97 7.98 -2.56 25.94
CA ARG A 97 8.97 -3.05 26.90
C ARG A 97 9.50 -4.40 26.45
N LYS A 98 10.67 -4.76 26.95
CA LYS A 98 11.26 -6.08 26.68
C LYS A 98 10.36 -7.17 27.26
N ALA A 99 10.14 -8.21 26.48
CA ALA A 99 9.44 -9.40 26.93
C ALA A 99 10.38 -10.60 26.91
N SER A 100 10.29 -11.44 27.91
CA SER A 100 10.98 -12.73 27.92
C SER A 100 9.98 -13.81 28.29
N TRP A 101 9.92 -14.86 27.46
CA TRP A 101 9.11 -16.06 27.69
C TRP A 101 9.85 -17.30 27.20
#